data_f3d3155ce7a6f53bcb91db2ee27fbcc6
#
_entry.id   f3d3155ce7a6f53bcb91db2ee27fbcc6
#
_cell.length_a   1.000
_cell.length_b   1.000
_cell.length_c   1.000
_cell.angle_alpha   90.00
_cell.angle_beta   90.00
_cell.angle_gamma   90.00
#
_symmetry.space_group_name_H-M   'P 1'
#
loop_
_entity.id
_entity.type
_entity.pdbx_description
1 polymer ?
#
loop_
_entity_poly.entity_id
_entity_poly.type
_entity_poly.pdbx_seq_one_letter_code
_entity_poly.pdbx_strand_id
1 'polypeptide(L)'
;AAADAYDFVVTSGGASNGDFDFIKPVVSELGELLMTTVNIRPGKAQTFGIVRGTPVFGLPGNPAAAYVGFEMIIRPALRKMQGYAHFERPSVMAKLSRDVKKKDPRRIFLRGTLYKNDEGEYVVAPAKNQSSGLFGVIQRSNCMAILPEGLDSRTAGSLVQCVLLDVSEEVSL
;
A
#
# COMPACT_ATOMS: atom_id res chain seq x y z
N ALA A 1 -14.14 11.02 -21.30
CA ALA A 1 -14.52 9.68 -21.80
C ALA A 1 -14.53 8.63 -20.70
N ALA A 2 -13.38 8.26 -20.05
CA ALA A 2 -13.41 7.22 -19.00
C ALA A 2 -14.24 7.64 -17.79
N ALA A 3 -14.03 8.86 -17.28
CA ALA A 3 -14.79 9.38 -16.13
C ALA A 3 -16.31 9.50 -16.35
N ASP A 4 -16.77 9.51 -17.59
CA ASP A 4 -18.20 9.56 -17.90
C ASP A 4 -18.82 8.15 -18.05
N ALA A 5 -17.99 7.13 -18.18
CA ALA A 5 -18.40 5.76 -18.49
C ALA A 5 -18.24 4.78 -17.34
N TYR A 6 -17.49 5.14 -16.30
CA TYR A 6 -17.15 4.26 -15.19
C TYR A 6 -17.29 4.96 -13.84
N ASP A 7 -17.61 4.20 -12.80
CA ASP A 7 -17.75 4.69 -11.42
C ASP A 7 -16.42 4.98 -10.74
N PHE A 8 -15.31 4.50 -11.33
CA PHE A 8 -13.98 4.55 -10.77
C PHE A 8 -12.92 4.39 -11.86
N VAL A 9 -11.86 5.19 -11.84
CA VAL A 9 -10.77 5.11 -12.81
C VAL A 9 -9.44 4.89 -12.08
N VAL A 10 -8.68 3.89 -12.52
CA VAL A 10 -7.31 3.65 -12.04
C VAL A 10 -6.35 3.69 -13.22
N THR A 11 -5.27 4.43 -13.08
CA THR A 11 -4.15 4.42 -14.02
C THR A 11 -2.89 3.84 -13.36
N SER A 12 -2.04 3.21 -14.14
CA SER A 12 -0.74 2.71 -13.68
C SER A 12 0.38 3.30 -14.54
N GLY A 13 1.36 3.95 -13.90
CA GLY A 13 2.37 4.77 -14.54
C GLY A 13 1.90 6.20 -14.79
N GLY A 14 2.83 7.08 -15.14
CA GLY A 14 2.54 8.51 -15.37
C GLY A 14 2.16 9.31 -14.12
N ALA A 15 2.33 8.75 -12.91
CA ALA A 15 2.01 9.40 -11.64
C ALA A 15 3.28 9.79 -10.82
N SER A 16 4.47 9.72 -11.42
CA SER A 16 5.73 10.12 -10.78
C SER A 16 6.17 11.52 -11.23
N ASN A 17 7.26 12.04 -10.68
CA ASN A 17 7.77 13.39 -11.04
C ASN A 17 8.68 13.37 -12.29
N GLY A 18 8.46 12.50 -13.26
CA GLY A 18 9.21 12.44 -14.50
C GLY A 18 8.52 13.20 -15.64
N ASP A 19 9.24 13.41 -16.75
CA ASP A 19 8.76 14.11 -17.94
C ASP A 19 7.53 13.46 -18.61
N PHE A 20 7.15 12.26 -18.17
CA PHE A 20 5.97 11.50 -18.63
C PHE A 20 4.84 11.42 -17.58
N ASP A 21 4.81 12.36 -16.64
CA ASP A 21 3.74 12.43 -15.64
C ASP A 21 2.55 13.25 -16.17
N PHE A 22 1.69 12.60 -16.93
CA PHE A 22 0.51 13.25 -17.53
C PHE A 22 -0.74 13.18 -16.65
N ILE A 23 -0.75 12.35 -15.60
CA ILE A 23 -1.99 12.12 -14.81
C ILE A 23 -2.36 13.34 -13.98
N LYS A 24 -1.38 13.95 -13.30
CA LYS A 24 -1.63 15.14 -12.47
C LYS A 24 -2.15 16.32 -13.29
N PRO A 25 -1.48 16.74 -14.40
CA PRO A 25 -2.01 17.79 -15.27
C PRO A 25 -3.41 17.50 -15.78
N VAL A 26 -3.67 16.27 -16.27
CA VAL A 26 -4.97 15.90 -16.82
C VAL A 26 -6.06 15.95 -15.73
N VAL A 27 -5.81 15.42 -14.53
CA VAL A 27 -6.78 15.47 -13.43
C VAL A 27 -7.02 16.92 -12.99
N SER A 28 -5.96 17.74 -12.92
CA SER A 28 -6.08 19.16 -12.56
C SER A 28 -6.83 20.00 -13.58
N GLU A 29 -6.69 19.67 -14.88
CA GLU A 29 -7.39 20.36 -15.96
C GLU A 29 -8.88 19.98 -16.06
N LEU A 30 -9.19 18.68 -15.86
CA LEU A 30 -10.54 18.15 -16.08
C LEU A 30 -11.39 18.05 -14.82
N GLY A 31 -10.82 18.32 -13.64
CA GLY A 31 -11.51 18.18 -12.36
C GLY A 31 -10.72 18.77 -11.19
N GLU A 32 -10.81 18.12 -10.04
CA GLU A 32 -10.15 18.53 -8.80
C GLU A 32 -9.03 17.55 -8.43
N LEU A 33 -7.80 18.03 -8.33
CA LEU A 33 -6.64 17.25 -7.90
C LEU A 33 -6.49 17.37 -6.38
N LEU A 34 -6.74 16.28 -5.65
CA LEU A 34 -6.81 16.25 -4.18
C LEU A 34 -5.53 15.75 -3.52
N MET A 35 -4.79 14.85 -4.19
CA MET A 35 -3.58 14.25 -3.63
C MET A 35 -2.56 13.97 -4.74
N THR A 36 -1.30 14.28 -4.48
CA THR A 36 -0.17 14.01 -5.41
C THR A 36 0.93 13.17 -4.78
N THR A 37 0.97 13.10 -3.46
CA THR A 37 1.99 12.36 -2.72
C THR A 37 1.43 11.81 -1.41
N VAL A 38 2.00 10.69 -0.96
CA VAL A 38 1.71 10.06 0.33
C VAL A 38 3.02 9.78 1.06
N ASN A 39 3.03 9.94 2.38
CA ASN A 39 4.24 9.73 3.19
C ASN A 39 4.53 8.25 3.46
N ILE A 40 4.60 7.45 2.38
CA ILE A 40 4.83 6.00 2.44
C ILE A 40 6.02 5.54 1.61
N ARG A 41 6.53 4.36 1.90
CA ARG A 41 7.55 3.65 1.12
C ARG A 41 7.23 2.15 1.05
N PRO A 42 7.21 1.57 -0.18
CA PRO A 42 7.28 2.22 -1.49
C PRO A 42 5.99 2.98 -1.81
N GLY A 43 6.03 3.89 -2.77
CA GLY A 43 4.81 4.50 -3.31
C GLY A 43 4.55 5.95 -2.88
N LYS A 44 5.58 6.80 -2.72
CA LYS A 44 5.41 8.23 -2.42
C LYS A 44 4.53 8.96 -3.44
N ALA A 45 4.76 8.72 -4.73
CA ALA A 45 4.00 9.34 -5.80
C ALA A 45 2.69 8.54 -6.02
N GLN A 46 1.60 9.09 -5.53
CA GLN A 46 0.23 8.60 -5.71
C GLN A 46 -0.61 9.81 -6.10
N THR A 47 -1.49 9.66 -7.05
CA THR A 47 -2.39 10.73 -7.46
C THR A 47 -3.82 10.33 -7.15
N PHE A 48 -4.58 11.26 -6.58
CA PHE A 48 -6.02 11.11 -6.40
C PHE A 48 -6.71 12.42 -6.74
N GLY A 49 -7.82 12.33 -7.43
CA GLY A 49 -8.68 13.46 -7.73
C GLY A 49 -10.08 13.02 -8.15
N ILE A 50 -10.92 13.99 -8.42
CA ILE A 50 -12.29 13.81 -8.88
C ILE A 50 -12.43 14.48 -10.25
N VAL A 51 -12.82 13.71 -11.25
CA VAL A 51 -13.09 14.23 -12.60
C VAL A 51 -14.55 13.96 -12.93
N ARG A 52 -15.35 15.03 -13.08
CA ARG A 52 -16.79 14.95 -13.37
C ARG A 52 -17.57 14.05 -12.39
N GLY A 53 -17.20 14.11 -11.10
CA GLY A 53 -17.81 13.30 -10.05
C GLY A 53 -17.23 11.89 -9.90
N THR A 54 -16.35 11.45 -10.80
CA THR A 54 -15.75 10.11 -10.78
C THR A 54 -14.37 10.14 -10.10
N PRO A 55 -14.11 9.29 -9.09
CA PRO A 55 -12.79 9.12 -8.48
C PRO A 55 -11.77 8.62 -9.49
N VAL A 56 -10.62 9.30 -9.56
CA VAL A 56 -9.49 8.94 -10.42
C VAL A 56 -8.25 8.75 -9.57
N PHE A 57 -7.65 7.57 -9.64
CA PHE A 57 -6.41 7.22 -8.94
C PHE A 57 -5.28 6.96 -9.92
N GLY A 58 -4.14 7.61 -9.70
CA GLY A 58 -2.90 7.35 -10.42
C GLY A 58 -1.90 6.60 -9.56
N LEU A 59 -1.63 5.35 -9.90
CA LEU A 59 -0.61 4.53 -9.28
C LEU A 59 0.75 4.73 -9.96
N PRO A 60 1.87 4.66 -9.21
CA PRO A 60 3.20 4.66 -9.81
C PRO A 60 3.41 3.42 -10.69
N GLY A 61 4.25 3.54 -11.72
CA GLY A 61 4.60 2.41 -12.60
C GLY A 61 5.47 1.34 -11.94
N ASN A 62 6.06 1.64 -10.78
CA ASN A 62 6.83 0.67 -10.01
C ASN A 62 5.89 -0.39 -9.38
N PRO A 63 6.06 -1.70 -9.66
CA PRO A 63 5.09 -2.73 -9.24
C PRO A 63 4.84 -2.80 -7.74
N ALA A 64 5.89 -2.71 -6.92
CA ALA A 64 5.72 -2.76 -5.46
C ALA A 64 5.01 -1.51 -4.92
N ALA A 65 5.28 -0.35 -5.50
CA ALA A 65 4.64 0.89 -5.14
C ALA A 65 3.16 0.91 -5.55
N ALA A 66 2.87 0.42 -6.75
CA ALA A 66 1.50 0.26 -7.24
C ALA A 66 0.71 -0.73 -6.36
N TYR A 67 1.32 -1.86 -6.01
CA TYR A 67 0.69 -2.86 -5.14
C TYR A 67 0.36 -2.30 -3.75
N VAL A 68 1.31 -1.62 -3.10
CA VAL A 68 1.05 -0.99 -1.79
C VAL A 68 -0.02 0.10 -1.91
N GLY A 69 0.02 0.93 -2.96
CA GLY A 69 -1.01 1.93 -3.23
C GLY A 69 -2.39 1.31 -3.45
N PHE A 70 -2.44 0.22 -4.20
CA PHE A 70 -3.70 -0.50 -4.41
C PHE A 70 -4.25 -1.05 -3.09
N GLU A 71 -3.47 -1.82 -2.33
CA GLU A 71 -3.94 -2.47 -1.11
C GLU A 71 -4.30 -1.49 0.02
N MET A 72 -3.56 -0.38 0.13
CA MET A 72 -3.72 0.57 1.24
C MET A 72 -4.65 1.74 0.94
N ILE A 73 -4.91 2.06 -0.33
CA ILE A 73 -5.68 3.24 -0.72
C ILE A 73 -6.86 2.85 -1.62
N ILE A 74 -6.60 2.20 -2.74
CA ILE A 74 -7.63 1.95 -3.76
C ILE A 74 -8.61 0.87 -3.30
N ARG A 75 -8.12 -0.26 -2.81
CA ARG A 75 -8.97 -1.35 -2.34
C ARG A 75 -9.93 -0.93 -1.22
N PRO A 76 -9.50 -0.24 -0.15
CA PRO A 76 -10.43 0.30 0.84
C PRO A 76 -11.46 1.26 0.26
N ALA A 77 -11.06 2.13 -0.66
CA ALA A 77 -11.97 3.05 -1.33
C ALA A 77 -13.06 2.31 -2.13
N LEU A 78 -12.66 1.30 -2.93
CA LEU A 78 -13.60 0.46 -3.69
C LEU A 78 -14.58 -0.29 -2.77
N ARG A 79 -14.10 -0.90 -1.70
CA ARG A 79 -14.96 -1.58 -0.73
C ARG A 79 -15.95 -0.63 -0.06
N LYS A 80 -15.49 0.56 0.33
CA LYS A 80 -16.35 1.60 0.90
C LYS A 80 -17.42 2.06 -0.10
N MET A 81 -17.05 2.25 -1.38
CA MET A 81 -18.00 2.59 -2.45
C MET A 81 -19.06 1.50 -2.67
N GLN A 82 -18.70 0.23 -2.46
CA GLN A 82 -19.61 -0.90 -2.55
C GLN A 82 -20.48 -1.10 -1.28
N GLY A 83 -20.30 -0.26 -0.26
CA GLY A 83 -21.10 -0.31 0.97
C GLY A 83 -20.64 -1.34 2.02
N TYR A 84 -19.43 -1.89 1.90
CA TYR A 84 -18.89 -2.79 2.93
C TYR A 84 -18.63 -2.03 4.23
N ALA A 85 -19.03 -2.63 5.37
CA ALA A 85 -18.78 -2.08 6.70
C ALA A 85 -17.29 -2.16 7.07
N HIS A 86 -16.63 -3.26 6.70
CA HIS A 86 -15.20 -3.48 6.89
C HIS A 86 -14.47 -3.31 5.56
N PHE A 87 -13.85 -2.17 5.35
CA PHE A 87 -13.19 -1.83 4.08
C PHE A 87 -11.66 -1.89 4.17
N GLU A 88 -11.07 -1.84 5.35
CA GLU A 88 -9.62 -1.98 5.54
C GLU A 88 -9.24 -3.45 5.75
N ARG A 89 -8.04 -3.82 5.31
CA ARG A 89 -7.47 -5.14 5.57
C ARG A 89 -7.33 -5.39 7.08
N PRO A 90 -7.63 -6.60 7.57
CA PRO A 90 -7.37 -6.97 8.95
C PRO A 90 -5.87 -6.91 9.26
N SER A 91 -5.53 -6.64 10.51
CA SER A 91 -4.15 -6.56 10.96
C SER A 91 -3.96 -7.19 12.33
N VAL A 92 -2.75 -7.69 12.58
CA VAL A 92 -2.31 -8.24 13.86
C VAL A 92 -0.99 -7.62 14.29
N MET A 93 -0.69 -7.68 15.59
CA MET A 93 0.64 -7.38 16.10
C MET A 93 1.49 -8.64 16.03
N ALA A 94 2.69 -8.53 15.45
CA ALA A 94 3.62 -9.65 15.30
C ALA A 94 5.05 -9.27 15.71
N LYS A 95 5.81 -10.22 16.23
CA LYS A 95 7.23 -10.07 16.55
C LYS A 95 8.07 -10.14 15.27
N LEU A 96 9.00 -9.22 15.08
CA LEU A 96 9.97 -9.31 13.98
C LEU A 96 10.91 -10.50 14.17
N SER A 97 11.09 -11.32 13.15
CA SER A 97 12.03 -12.45 13.17
C SER A 97 13.51 -12.05 13.09
N ARG A 98 13.79 -10.80 12.71
CA ARG A 98 15.15 -10.26 12.55
C ARG A 98 15.17 -8.74 12.65
N ASP A 99 16.36 -8.19 12.87
CA ASP A 99 16.58 -6.74 12.86
C ASP A 99 16.20 -6.12 11.51
N VAL A 100 15.61 -4.94 11.58
CA VAL A 100 15.27 -4.10 10.41
C VAL A 100 15.86 -2.71 10.61
N LYS A 101 16.87 -2.38 9.78
CA LYS A 101 17.45 -1.03 9.75
C LYS A 101 16.55 -0.11 8.94
N LYS A 102 16.10 0.97 9.56
CA LYS A 102 15.27 1.99 8.93
C LYS A 102 16.13 3.20 8.52
N LYS A 103 16.20 3.47 7.22
CA LYS A 103 16.98 4.58 6.64
C LYS A 103 16.12 5.66 5.98
N ASP A 104 14.80 5.51 6.04
CA ASP A 104 13.83 6.39 5.39
C ASP A 104 12.81 6.84 6.43
N PRO A 105 12.56 8.13 6.62
CA PRO A 105 11.66 8.64 7.66
C PRO A 105 10.17 8.38 7.39
N ARG A 106 9.80 7.99 6.18
CA ARG A 106 8.42 7.69 5.82
C ARG A 106 7.92 6.42 6.51
N ARG A 107 6.61 6.23 6.54
CA ARG A 107 5.99 4.94 6.89
C ARG A 107 6.41 3.88 5.86
N ILE A 108 6.95 2.75 6.33
CA ILE A 108 7.44 1.69 5.43
C ILE A 108 6.54 0.47 5.52
N PHE A 109 6.14 -0.05 4.35
CA PHE A 109 5.43 -1.31 4.20
C PHE A 109 6.40 -2.39 3.73
N LEU A 110 6.80 -3.28 4.64
CA LEU A 110 7.70 -4.40 4.36
C LEU A 110 6.89 -5.62 4.00
N ARG A 111 7.05 -6.12 2.79
CA ARG A 111 6.47 -7.41 2.37
C ARG A 111 7.14 -8.53 3.13
N GLY A 112 6.37 -9.48 3.62
CA GLY A 112 6.88 -10.55 4.45
C GLY A 112 5.93 -11.73 4.60
N THR A 113 6.40 -12.73 5.31
CA THR A 113 5.63 -13.91 5.67
C THR A 113 5.31 -13.85 7.16
N LEU A 114 4.01 -13.85 7.47
CA LEU A 114 3.49 -13.98 8.83
C LEU A 114 3.19 -15.45 9.10
N TYR A 115 3.56 -15.92 10.28
CA TYR A 115 3.27 -17.28 10.75
C TYR A 115 3.12 -17.29 12.28
N LYS A 116 2.61 -18.36 12.84
CA LYS A 116 2.66 -18.62 14.28
C LYS A 116 3.86 -19.51 14.60
N ASN A 117 4.59 -19.16 15.66
CA ASN A 117 5.66 -20.01 16.19
C ASN A 117 5.05 -21.16 17.07
N ASP A 118 5.92 -22.01 17.60
CA ASP A 118 5.51 -23.17 18.44
C ASP A 118 4.80 -22.74 19.74
N GLU A 119 5.01 -21.49 20.17
CA GLU A 119 4.38 -20.87 21.34
C GLU A 119 3.03 -20.21 20.99
N GLY A 120 2.60 -20.27 19.73
CA GLY A 120 1.34 -19.70 19.23
C GLY A 120 1.39 -18.19 18.99
N GLU A 121 2.56 -17.55 19.09
CA GLU A 121 2.72 -16.12 18.87
C GLU A 121 2.88 -15.80 17.36
N TYR A 122 2.33 -14.67 16.95
CA TYR A 122 2.56 -14.18 15.60
C TYR A 122 3.98 -13.66 15.41
N VAL A 123 4.65 -14.18 14.39
CA VAL A 123 6.00 -13.78 13.98
C VAL A 123 5.97 -13.39 12.51
N VAL A 124 6.59 -12.27 12.19
CA VAL A 124 6.75 -11.82 10.80
C VAL A 124 8.21 -11.89 10.36
N ALA A 125 8.44 -12.56 9.23
CA ALA A 125 9.72 -12.59 8.54
C ALA A 125 9.67 -11.64 7.34
N PRO A 126 10.18 -10.38 7.44
CA PRO A 126 10.26 -9.49 6.29
C PRO A 126 11.13 -10.11 5.20
N ALA A 127 10.73 -10.02 3.94
CA ALA A 127 11.53 -10.51 2.83
C ALA A 127 12.92 -9.86 2.84
N LYS A 128 13.97 -10.65 2.59
CA LYS A 128 15.38 -10.17 2.61
C LYS A 128 15.61 -9.06 1.58
N ASN A 129 15.01 -9.21 0.41
CA ASN A 129 15.07 -8.22 -0.66
C ASN A 129 13.70 -7.54 -0.81
N GLN A 130 13.67 -6.25 -0.53
CA GLN A 130 12.49 -5.39 -0.68
C GLN A 130 12.51 -4.60 -1.99
N SER A 131 13.34 -5.03 -2.97
CA SER A 131 13.43 -4.35 -4.27
C SER A 131 12.05 -4.28 -4.94
N SER A 132 11.79 -3.11 -5.47
CA SER A 132 10.49 -2.77 -6.05
C SER A 132 10.18 -3.46 -7.38
N GLY A 133 11.20 -3.96 -8.08
CA GLY A 133 11.06 -4.73 -9.33
C GLY A 133 10.81 -6.24 -9.12
N LEU A 134 10.88 -6.73 -7.88
CA LEU A 134 10.72 -8.17 -7.60
C LEU A 134 9.25 -8.54 -7.37
N PHE A 135 8.53 -8.82 -8.44
CA PHE A 135 7.13 -9.25 -8.39
C PHE A 135 6.94 -10.55 -7.58
N GLY A 136 7.87 -11.49 -7.68
CA GLY A 136 7.83 -12.74 -6.92
C GLY A 136 7.90 -12.58 -5.39
N VAL A 137 8.38 -11.44 -4.88
CA VAL A 137 8.31 -11.13 -3.44
C VAL A 137 6.87 -10.82 -3.04
N ILE A 138 6.13 -10.10 -3.88
CA ILE A 138 4.72 -9.79 -3.65
C ILE A 138 3.91 -11.08 -3.57
N GLN A 139 4.06 -11.98 -4.53
CA GLN A 139 3.32 -13.26 -4.58
C GLN A 139 3.58 -14.18 -3.39
N ARG A 140 4.80 -14.14 -2.83
CA ARG A 140 5.19 -15.00 -1.70
C ARG A 140 4.94 -14.37 -0.34
N SER A 141 4.44 -13.13 -0.30
CA SER A 141 4.16 -12.42 0.94
C SER A 141 2.68 -12.52 1.28
N ASN A 142 2.35 -12.92 2.50
CA ASN A 142 0.99 -12.95 3.01
C ASN A 142 0.66 -11.77 3.94
N CYS A 143 1.65 -10.90 4.18
CA CYS A 143 1.45 -9.70 4.99
C CYS A 143 2.34 -8.54 4.57
N MET A 144 1.99 -7.34 5.04
CA MET A 144 2.84 -6.15 5.06
C MET A 144 3.09 -5.73 6.51
N ALA A 145 4.35 -5.84 6.98
CA ALA A 145 4.75 -5.30 8.28
C ALA A 145 4.98 -3.79 8.15
N ILE A 146 4.43 -3.02 9.08
CA ILE A 146 4.47 -1.56 9.07
C ILE A 146 5.56 -1.07 10.02
N LEU A 147 6.51 -0.30 9.49
CA LEU A 147 7.38 0.55 10.30
C LEU A 147 6.80 1.97 10.28
N PRO A 148 6.46 2.55 11.44
CA PRO A 148 5.89 3.90 11.51
C PRO A 148 6.86 4.96 11.01
N GLU A 149 6.40 6.18 10.85
CA GLU A 149 7.23 7.34 10.51
C GLU A 149 8.37 7.53 11.53
N GLY A 150 9.44 8.19 11.12
CA GLY A 150 10.67 8.34 11.90
C GLY A 150 11.80 7.46 11.38
N LEU A 151 12.95 7.48 12.04
CA LEU A 151 14.16 6.74 11.64
C LEU A 151 14.47 5.56 12.58
N ASP A 152 13.56 5.23 13.50
CA ASP A 152 13.77 4.20 14.50
C ASP A 152 13.84 2.81 13.86
N SER A 153 15.04 2.24 13.86
CA SER A 153 15.27 0.84 13.51
C SER A 153 14.57 -0.08 14.52
N ARG A 154 14.25 -1.28 14.11
CA ARG A 154 13.63 -2.28 14.98
C ARG A 154 14.51 -3.51 15.07
N THR A 155 14.67 -4.03 16.27
CA THR A 155 15.39 -5.28 16.54
C THR A 155 14.48 -6.50 16.41
N ALA A 156 15.06 -7.66 16.25
CA ALA A 156 14.35 -8.93 16.38
C ALA A 156 13.53 -8.96 17.68
N GLY A 157 12.35 -9.54 17.64
CA GLY A 157 11.41 -9.55 18.79
C GLY A 157 10.58 -8.28 18.96
N SER A 158 10.91 -7.16 18.33
CA SER A 158 10.08 -5.94 18.38
C SER A 158 8.70 -6.20 17.76
N LEU A 159 7.64 -5.72 18.43
CA LEU A 159 6.29 -5.77 17.90
C LEU A 159 6.08 -4.75 16.80
N VAL A 160 5.48 -5.21 15.70
CA VAL A 160 5.06 -4.38 14.57
C VAL A 160 3.65 -4.76 14.12
N GLN A 161 2.90 -3.81 13.62
CA GLN A 161 1.62 -4.09 12.99
C GLN A 161 1.86 -4.78 11.64
N CYS A 162 1.12 -5.86 11.39
CA CYS A 162 1.13 -6.60 10.13
C CYS A 162 -0.26 -6.59 9.51
N VAL A 163 -0.40 -5.99 8.34
CA VAL A 163 -1.61 -6.04 7.52
C VAL A 163 -1.64 -7.37 6.79
N LEU A 164 -2.75 -8.11 6.91
CA LEU A 164 -2.93 -9.43 6.30
C LEU A 164 -3.41 -9.28 4.85
N LEU A 165 -2.80 -10.02 3.92
CA LEU A 165 -3.08 -9.90 2.49
C LEU A 165 -3.94 -11.04 1.93
N ASP A 166 -3.93 -12.18 2.61
CA ASP A 166 -4.61 -13.42 2.23
C ASP A 166 -5.86 -13.74 3.06
N VAL A 167 -6.28 -12.78 3.90
CA VAL A 167 -7.44 -12.92 4.78
C VAL A 167 -8.52 -11.92 4.35
N SER A 168 -9.78 -12.37 4.37
CA SER A 168 -10.93 -11.49 4.11
C SER A 168 -11.10 -10.45 5.21
N GLU A 169 -11.56 -9.27 4.84
CA GLU A 169 -11.90 -8.18 5.77
C GLU A 169 -13.09 -8.50 6.68
N GLU A 170 -13.88 -9.53 6.34
CA GLU A 170 -15.02 -9.98 7.13
C GLU A 170 -14.64 -10.96 8.27
N VAL A 171 -13.36 -11.33 8.38
CA VAL A 171 -12.88 -12.24 9.44
C VAL A 171 -12.61 -11.46 10.71
N SER A 172 -13.23 -11.91 11.80
CA SER A 172 -12.84 -11.52 13.17
C SER A 172 -11.59 -12.31 13.58
N LEU A 173 -10.51 -11.61 13.93
CA LEU A 173 -9.24 -12.19 14.38
C LEU A 173 -9.17 -12.26 15.89
#